data_63720b88368fd38e13533e1b3e762f52
#
_entry.id   63720b88368fd38e13533e1b3e762f52
#
_cell.length_a   1.000
_cell.length_b   1.000
_cell.length_c   1.000
_cell.angle_alpha   90.00
_cell.angle_beta   90.00
_cell.angle_gamma   90.00
#
_symmetry.space_group_name_H-M   'P 1'
#
loop_
_entity.id
_entity.type
_entity.pdbx_description
1 polymer ?
#
loop_
_entity_poly.entity_id
_entity_poly.type
_entity_poly.pdbx_seq_one_letter_code
_entity_poly.pdbx_strand_id
1 'polypeptide(L)'
;MNQFRLSARLRLAALAALLIPVGVLQPAASGAQDAPLTIATWGGAYTDALTEAYADAFTAETGTPVQFVDAPGGFNAMLEAQVKAGNVTWDIVDVGEEDAVAMIDAGHLQPLPDDLKAELIEAVGEENVTDYGISFASYGSVIVCNAAAAEACPTNAAEFWDVENFPGRRTMYGDGWSENLMYALLADGVAKEEVFPLDVDRAFAKLDEIKPHINVWWTTGDQSQQIFRDEEVVMGIMWDGRAHGLRDQGVDVQLSFEGSPISRDLLVVPADAPNAEAAFEFLRWYATHPEGGKVWIEQIGYGVANPDAYAEVAPEITADMGGSPENMAKGVISDVEWARENRETVLPRWTEWLAS
;
A
#
# COMPACT_ATOMS: atom_id res chain seq x y z
N MET A 1 81.82 -18.83 -25.72
CA MET A 1 83.19 -18.73 -25.17
C MET A 1 83.08 -18.36 -23.69
N ASN A 2 83.76 -19.20 -22.89
CA ASN A 2 84.00 -19.09 -21.43
C ASN A 2 82.82 -19.24 -20.49
N GLN A 3 82.54 -20.37 -19.96
CA GLN A 3 83.09 -21.20 -18.87
C GLN A 3 83.74 -20.37 -17.73
N PHE A 4 83.18 -20.51 -16.49
CA PHE A 4 84.00 -20.96 -15.36
C PHE A 4 83.15 -21.58 -14.23
N ARG A 5 83.66 -22.69 -13.72
CA ARG A 5 83.14 -23.58 -12.71
C ARG A 5 83.59 -23.22 -11.29
N LEU A 6 82.97 -23.95 -10.34
CA LEU A 6 83.41 -24.34 -8.98
C LEU A 6 83.11 -23.25 -7.90
N SER A 7 82.69 -23.67 -6.72
CA SER A 7 82.85 -24.88 -5.92
C SER A 7 81.91 -24.91 -4.73
N ALA A 8 81.50 -26.06 -4.30
CA ALA A 8 80.76 -26.43 -3.08
C ALA A 8 81.57 -26.16 -1.81
N ARG A 9 80.92 -25.61 -0.78
CA ARG A 9 81.30 -25.88 0.62
C ARG A 9 80.02 -26.08 1.47
N LEU A 10 79.84 -27.29 1.96
CA LEU A 10 78.91 -27.64 3.05
C LEU A 10 79.32 -26.88 4.31
N ARG A 11 78.30 -26.25 4.93
CA ARG A 11 78.36 -25.99 6.38
C ARG A 11 76.98 -26.41 6.99
N LEU A 12 77.03 -27.45 7.83
CA LEU A 12 76.03 -27.85 8.76
C LEU A 12 75.80 -26.61 9.72
N ALA A 13 74.56 -26.20 9.86
CA ALA A 13 74.16 -25.36 10.97
C ALA A 13 72.85 -25.96 11.55
N ALA A 14 72.87 -26.16 12.86
CA ALA A 14 71.87 -26.82 13.66
C ALA A 14 70.50 -26.11 13.58
N LEU A 15 69.44 -26.90 13.33
CA LEU A 15 68.04 -26.45 13.45
C LEU A 15 67.66 -26.42 14.94
N ALA A 16 67.52 -25.22 15.51
CA ALA A 16 66.73 -25.02 16.72
C ALA A 16 65.26 -24.90 16.36
N ALA A 17 64.48 -25.90 16.71
CA ALA A 17 63.02 -25.87 16.52
C ALA A 17 62.41 -24.91 17.55
N LEU A 18 61.98 -23.70 17.09
CA LEU A 18 61.06 -22.85 17.84
C LEU A 18 59.64 -23.40 17.61
N LEU A 19 59.06 -23.99 18.66
CA LEU A 19 57.62 -24.27 18.75
C LEU A 19 56.89 -22.94 18.95
N ILE A 20 56.33 -22.40 17.88
CA ILE A 20 55.32 -21.29 17.94
C ILE A 20 53.99 -21.96 18.27
N PRO A 21 53.28 -21.56 19.33
CA PRO A 21 51.92 -22.03 19.56
C PRO A 21 51.05 -21.52 18.43
N VAL A 22 50.48 -22.43 17.63
CA VAL A 22 49.39 -22.12 16.70
C VAL A 22 48.18 -21.73 17.56
N GLY A 23 48.01 -20.42 17.78
CA GLY A 23 46.76 -19.90 18.26
C GLY A 23 45.69 -20.26 17.25
N VAL A 24 44.73 -21.08 17.65
CA VAL A 24 43.51 -21.32 16.92
C VAL A 24 42.79 -19.95 16.90
N LEU A 25 42.93 -19.20 15.80
CA LEU A 25 41.98 -18.15 15.49
C LEU A 25 40.63 -18.86 15.31
N GLN A 26 39.79 -18.83 16.34
CA GLN A 26 38.38 -19.01 16.14
C GLN A 26 37.94 -17.94 15.15
N PRO A 27 37.31 -18.29 14.02
CA PRO A 27 36.61 -17.30 13.22
C PRO A 27 35.63 -16.65 14.18
N ALA A 28 35.74 -15.32 14.41
CA ALA A 28 34.65 -14.55 14.94
C ALA A 28 33.44 -14.95 14.07
N ALA A 29 32.38 -15.45 14.68
CA ALA A 29 31.11 -15.57 14.00
C ALA A 29 30.83 -14.18 13.44
N SER A 30 31.04 -13.99 12.16
CA SER A 30 30.48 -12.91 11.40
C SER A 30 28.99 -13.11 11.64
N GLY A 31 28.36 -12.27 12.45
CA GLY A 31 26.93 -12.26 12.55
C GLY A 31 26.45 -12.21 11.09
N ALA A 32 25.76 -13.22 10.64
CA ALA A 32 25.03 -13.15 9.41
C ALA A 32 24.16 -11.90 9.59
N GLN A 33 24.44 -10.85 8.83
CA GLN A 33 23.53 -9.72 8.74
C GLN A 33 22.27 -10.35 8.19
N ASP A 34 21.21 -10.37 9.00
CA ASP A 34 19.95 -10.98 8.59
C ASP A 34 19.55 -10.39 7.26
N ALA A 35 19.04 -11.25 6.35
CA ALA A 35 18.60 -10.79 5.05
C ALA A 35 17.53 -9.70 5.26
N PRO A 36 17.52 -8.62 4.46
CA PRO A 36 16.56 -7.55 4.64
C PRO A 36 15.14 -8.09 4.49
N LEU A 37 14.24 -7.61 5.34
CA LEU A 37 12.80 -7.81 5.19
C LEU A 37 12.32 -7.05 3.96
N THR A 38 11.79 -7.75 2.97
CA THR A 38 11.36 -7.15 1.71
C THR A 38 9.85 -6.94 1.72
N ILE A 39 9.41 -5.68 1.64
CA ILE A 39 8.00 -5.28 1.63
C ILE A 39 7.65 -4.72 0.25
N ALA A 40 6.70 -5.35 -0.43
CA ALA A 40 6.13 -4.82 -1.67
C ALA A 40 5.05 -3.78 -1.33
N THR A 41 5.09 -2.60 -1.96
CA THR A 41 4.26 -1.46 -1.61
C THR A 41 3.96 -0.54 -2.81
N TRP A 42 3.22 0.54 -2.59
CA TRP A 42 2.61 1.40 -3.61
C TRP A 42 3.55 2.43 -4.26
N GLY A 43 4.74 2.64 -3.71
CA GLY A 43 5.75 3.52 -4.30
C GLY A 43 5.60 5.02 -4.02
N GLY A 44 6.62 5.77 -4.44
CA GLY A 44 6.65 7.23 -4.33
C GLY A 44 6.62 7.75 -2.89
N ALA A 45 5.91 8.85 -2.66
CA ALA A 45 5.78 9.47 -1.33
C ALA A 45 5.22 8.51 -0.27
N TYR A 46 4.47 7.49 -0.67
CA TYR A 46 3.96 6.45 0.22
C TYR A 46 5.11 5.60 0.78
N THR A 47 6.05 5.16 -0.08
CA THR A 47 7.24 4.42 0.37
C THR A 47 8.18 5.27 1.23
N ASP A 48 8.32 6.56 0.90
CA ASP A 48 9.14 7.49 1.69
C ASP A 48 8.57 7.62 3.12
N ALA A 49 7.26 7.78 3.24
CA ALA A 49 6.58 7.83 4.54
C ALA A 49 6.67 6.51 5.33
N LEU A 50 6.56 5.35 4.66
CA LEU A 50 6.79 4.04 5.29
C LEU A 50 8.18 3.91 5.89
N THR A 51 9.19 4.43 5.20
CA THR A 51 10.56 4.39 5.66
C THR A 51 10.70 5.16 6.96
N GLU A 52 10.20 6.40 7.01
CA GLU A 52 10.29 7.26 8.20
C GLU A 52 9.39 6.78 9.35
N ALA A 53 8.17 6.34 9.03
CA ALA A 53 7.20 5.93 10.04
C ALA A 53 7.56 4.61 10.72
N TYR A 54 8.09 3.64 9.96
CA TYR A 54 8.20 2.27 10.46
C TYR A 54 9.57 1.62 10.22
N ALA A 55 10.14 1.71 9.01
CA ALA A 55 11.29 0.88 8.65
C ALA A 55 12.55 1.23 9.43
N ASP A 56 12.83 2.52 9.62
CA ASP A 56 14.01 2.98 10.34
C ASP A 56 13.95 2.60 11.83
N ALA A 57 12.79 2.77 12.46
CA ALA A 57 12.58 2.44 13.87
C ALA A 57 12.61 0.93 14.12
N PHE A 58 11.94 0.14 13.28
CA PHE A 58 12.00 -1.33 13.33
C PHE A 58 13.45 -1.84 13.18
N THR A 59 14.17 -1.34 12.18
CA THR A 59 15.57 -1.70 11.96
C THR A 59 16.46 -1.34 13.15
N ALA A 60 16.24 -0.16 13.75
CA ALA A 60 17.02 0.29 14.91
C ALA A 60 16.77 -0.57 16.15
N GLU A 61 15.56 -1.07 16.36
CA GLU A 61 15.18 -1.87 17.50
C GLU A 61 15.55 -3.35 17.35
N THR A 62 15.24 -3.95 16.17
CA THR A 62 15.38 -5.39 15.95
C THR A 62 16.71 -5.77 15.31
N GLY A 63 17.38 -4.84 14.62
CA GLY A 63 18.56 -5.09 13.80
C GLY A 63 18.26 -5.65 12.42
N THR A 64 16.99 -5.94 12.09
CA THR A 64 16.55 -6.45 10.79
C THR A 64 16.33 -5.30 9.82
N PRO A 65 17.14 -5.17 8.74
CA PRO A 65 16.94 -4.12 7.75
C PRO A 65 15.63 -4.31 6.98
N VAL A 66 14.94 -3.23 6.66
CA VAL A 66 13.76 -3.24 5.79
C VAL A 66 14.12 -2.67 4.43
N GLN A 67 13.64 -3.30 3.35
CA GLN A 67 13.69 -2.75 2.00
C GLN A 67 12.32 -2.79 1.36
N PHE A 68 12.01 -1.75 0.58
CA PHE A 68 10.75 -1.67 -0.16
C PHE A 68 10.95 -2.01 -1.63
N VAL A 69 9.90 -2.59 -2.23
CA VAL A 69 9.78 -2.81 -3.67
C VAL A 69 8.50 -2.15 -4.14
N ASP A 70 8.61 -1.12 -4.96
CA ASP A 70 7.47 -0.44 -5.52
C ASP A 70 6.80 -1.33 -6.59
N ALA A 71 5.55 -1.68 -6.38
CA ALA A 71 4.77 -2.56 -7.24
C ALA A 71 3.33 -2.06 -7.45
N PRO A 72 3.12 -0.76 -7.73
CA PRO A 72 1.78 -0.18 -7.77
C PRO A 72 0.91 -0.83 -8.84
N GLY A 73 -0.30 -1.24 -8.45
CA GLY A 73 -1.31 -1.79 -9.37
C GLY A 73 -1.00 -3.18 -9.96
N GLY A 74 0.02 -3.88 -9.45
CA GLY A 74 0.45 -5.15 -10.05
C GLY A 74 0.68 -6.30 -9.07
N PHE A 75 0.34 -6.16 -7.81
CA PHE A 75 0.68 -7.11 -6.73
C PHE A 75 0.26 -8.56 -7.03
N ASN A 76 -1.01 -8.79 -7.42
CA ASN A 76 -1.51 -10.12 -7.73
C ASN A 76 -0.73 -10.80 -8.85
N ALA A 77 -0.56 -10.13 -9.99
CA ALA A 77 0.13 -10.70 -11.15
C ALA A 77 1.62 -10.92 -10.87
N MET A 78 2.26 -10.01 -10.13
CA MET A 78 3.68 -10.11 -9.80
C MET A 78 3.93 -11.22 -8.77
N LEU A 79 3.09 -11.35 -7.74
CA LEU A 79 3.23 -12.44 -6.77
C LEU A 79 2.94 -13.78 -7.43
N GLU A 80 1.89 -13.89 -8.25
CA GLU A 80 1.60 -15.10 -9.02
C GLU A 80 2.78 -15.52 -9.91
N ALA A 81 3.43 -14.56 -10.57
CA ALA A 81 4.61 -14.84 -11.39
C ALA A 81 5.78 -15.37 -10.55
N GLN A 82 6.03 -14.82 -9.36
CA GLN A 82 7.07 -15.29 -8.44
C GLN A 82 6.76 -16.71 -7.94
N VAL A 83 5.51 -16.99 -7.54
CA VAL A 83 5.06 -18.31 -7.10
C VAL A 83 5.22 -19.33 -8.23
N LYS A 84 4.78 -19.02 -9.46
CA LYS A 84 4.97 -19.89 -10.64
C LYS A 84 6.43 -20.15 -10.98
N ALA A 85 7.31 -19.20 -10.72
CA ALA A 85 8.75 -19.36 -10.90
C ALA A 85 9.43 -20.16 -9.78
N GLY A 86 8.72 -20.43 -8.67
CA GLY A 86 9.28 -21.04 -7.45
C GLY A 86 10.34 -20.16 -6.78
N ASN A 87 10.21 -18.84 -6.91
CA ASN A 87 11.17 -17.87 -6.39
C ASN A 87 10.42 -16.63 -5.87
N VAL A 88 9.77 -16.78 -4.74
CA VAL A 88 9.16 -15.64 -4.01
C VAL A 88 10.28 -14.83 -3.37
N THR A 89 10.24 -13.52 -3.55
CA THR A 89 11.25 -12.57 -3.03
C THR A 89 10.65 -11.54 -2.08
N TRP A 90 9.34 -11.50 -1.95
CA TRP A 90 8.62 -10.62 -1.04
C TRP A 90 8.32 -11.34 0.27
N ASP A 91 8.53 -10.65 1.38
CA ASP A 91 8.23 -11.16 2.71
C ASP A 91 6.87 -10.65 3.21
N ILE A 92 6.54 -9.40 2.85
CA ILE A 92 5.25 -8.77 3.13
C ILE A 92 4.74 -8.12 1.83
N VAL A 93 3.43 -8.12 1.66
CA VAL A 93 2.75 -7.31 0.63
C VAL A 93 1.78 -6.38 1.33
N ASP A 94 1.93 -5.09 1.06
CA ASP A 94 1.00 -4.04 1.42
C ASP A 94 0.02 -3.86 0.26
N VAL A 95 -1.19 -4.35 0.42
CA VAL A 95 -2.15 -4.53 -0.68
C VAL A 95 -3.58 -4.26 -0.25
N GLY A 96 -4.38 -3.71 -1.15
CA GLY A 96 -5.81 -3.53 -0.93
C GLY A 96 -6.53 -4.82 -0.55
N GLU A 97 -7.49 -4.72 0.36
CA GLU A 97 -8.20 -5.88 0.92
C GLU A 97 -8.87 -6.75 -0.15
N GLU A 98 -9.44 -6.15 -1.21
CA GLU A 98 -10.02 -6.90 -2.35
C GLU A 98 -8.97 -7.75 -3.09
N ASP A 99 -7.76 -7.23 -3.26
CA ASP A 99 -6.66 -7.95 -3.91
C ASP A 99 -6.05 -9.00 -2.98
N ALA A 100 -5.98 -8.75 -1.68
CA ALA A 100 -5.56 -9.73 -0.69
C ALA A 100 -6.47 -10.97 -0.72
N VAL A 101 -7.79 -10.78 -0.83
CA VAL A 101 -8.76 -11.88 -0.98
C VAL A 101 -8.47 -12.72 -2.23
N ALA A 102 -8.17 -12.09 -3.36
CA ALA A 102 -7.79 -12.82 -4.56
C ALA A 102 -6.49 -13.63 -4.39
N MET A 103 -5.51 -13.11 -3.64
CA MET A 103 -4.29 -13.86 -3.29
C MET A 103 -4.58 -15.04 -2.36
N ILE A 104 -5.51 -14.88 -1.41
CA ILE A 104 -5.96 -15.96 -0.51
C ILE A 104 -6.59 -17.09 -1.31
N ASP A 105 -7.53 -16.78 -2.21
CA ASP A 105 -8.22 -17.76 -3.04
C ASP A 105 -7.27 -18.52 -3.98
N ALA A 106 -6.21 -17.87 -4.42
CA ALA A 106 -5.15 -18.48 -5.21
C ALA A 106 -4.17 -19.33 -4.37
N GLY A 107 -4.26 -19.30 -3.02
CA GLY A 107 -3.34 -19.99 -2.13
C GLY A 107 -1.94 -19.36 -2.07
N HIS A 108 -1.83 -18.08 -2.38
CA HIS A 108 -0.55 -17.36 -2.43
C HIS A 108 -0.15 -16.74 -1.09
N LEU A 109 -1.04 -16.72 -0.10
CA LEU A 109 -0.78 -16.19 1.24
C LEU A 109 -0.77 -17.30 2.28
N GLN A 110 0.00 -17.12 3.34
CA GLN A 110 -0.07 -17.97 4.50
C GLN A 110 -0.92 -17.31 5.61
N PRO A 111 -1.69 -18.12 6.37
CA PRO A 111 -2.45 -17.58 7.48
C PRO A 111 -1.52 -17.11 8.61
N LEU A 112 -2.01 -16.15 9.38
CA LEU A 112 -1.35 -15.74 10.61
C LEU A 112 -1.29 -16.92 11.60
N PRO A 113 -0.17 -17.12 12.31
CA PRO A 113 -0.13 -18.01 13.47
C PRO A 113 -1.18 -17.60 14.51
N ASP A 114 -1.85 -18.58 15.14
CA ASP A 114 -2.97 -18.35 16.08
C ASP A 114 -2.57 -17.44 17.25
N ASP A 115 -1.34 -17.60 17.77
CA ASP A 115 -0.79 -16.80 18.86
C ASP A 115 -0.55 -15.36 18.42
N LEU A 116 0.04 -15.15 17.23
CA LEU A 116 0.23 -13.83 16.65
C LEU A 116 -1.11 -13.14 16.40
N LYS A 117 -2.08 -13.85 15.80
CA LYS A 117 -3.42 -13.31 15.56
C LYS A 117 -4.07 -12.80 16.83
N ALA A 118 -3.97 -13.58 17.93
CA ALA A 118 -4.52 -13.17 19.22
C ALA A 118 -3.82 -11.90 19.77
N GLU A 119 -2.49 -11.81 19.66
CA GLU A 119 -1.74 -10.63 20.06
C GLU A 119 -2.11 -9.39 19.24
N LEU A 120 -2.26 -9.53 17.91
CA LEU A 120 -2.68 -8.44 17.04
C LEU A 120 -4.09 -7.95 17.40
N ILE A 121 -5.05 -8.86 17.64
CA ILE A 121 -6.41 -8.52 18.07
C ILE A 121 -6.40 -7.75 19.40
N GLU A 122 -5.57 -8.16 20.36
CA GLU A 122 -5.43 -7.44 21.63
C GLU A 122 -4.89 -6.01 21.42
N ALA A 123 -3.97 -5.82 20.47
CA ALA A 123 -3.33 -4.53 20.22
C ALA A 123 -4.22 -3.54 19.44
N VAL A 124 -4.95 -4.02 18.41
CA VAL A 124 -5.63 -3.13 17.44
C VAL A 124 -7.13 -3.40 17.25
N GLY A 125 -7.70 -4.39 17.91
CA GLY A 125 -9.12 -4.78 17.78
C GLY A 125 -9.36 -5.84 16.70
N GLU A 126 -10.43 -6.64 16.89
CA GLU A 126 -10.79 -7.77 16.01
C GLU A 126 -11.12 -7.30 14.58
N GLU A 127 -11.70 -6.10 14.44
CA GLU A 127 -12.10 -5.51 13.17
C GLU A 127 -10.91 -5.16 12.25
N ASN A 128 -9.71 -5.09 12.81
CA ASN A 128 -8.47 -4.75 12.09
C ASN A 128 -7.59 -5.96 11.78
N VAL A 129 -8.01 -7.18 12.14
CA VAL A 129 -7.21 -8.40 11.96
C VAL A 129 -8.02 -9.46 11.22
N THR A 130 -7.46 -9.96 10.12
CA THR A 130 -8.03 -11.08 9.35
C THR A 130 -7.30 -12.38 9.69
N ASP A 131 -7.72 -13.50 9.08
CA ASP A 131 -6.96 -14.76 9.19
C ASP A 131 -5.59 -14.71 8.51
N TYR A 132 -5.35 -13.71 7.62
CA TYR A 132 -4.16 -13.64 6.76
C TYR A 132 -3.33 -12.37 6.91
N GLY A 133 -3.77 -11.38 7.69
CA GLY A 133 -3.06 -10.12 7.81
C GLY A 133 -3.70 -9.13 8.77
N ILE A 134 -3.11 -7.97 8.86
CA ILE A 134 -3.54 -6.86 9.69
C ILE A 134 -3.84 -5.63 8.82
N SER A 135 -4.89 -4.89 9.17
CA SER A 135 -5.18 -3.59 8.54
C SER A 135 -4.00 -2.64 8.70
N PHE A 136 -3.58 -2.05 7.59
CA PHE A 136 -2.43 -1.15 7.57
C PHE A 136 -2.86 0.29 7.34
N ALA A 137 -3.45 0.57 6.18
CA ALA A 137 -3.95 1.89 5.82
C ALA A 137 -5.46 1.85 5.62
N SER A 138 -6.18 2.85 6.13
CA SER A 138 -7.59 3.06 5.80
C SER A 138 -7.76 4.42 5.15
N TYR A 139 -8.50 4.47 4.03
CA TYR A 139 -8.61 5.64 3.18
C TYR A 139 -9.97 5.71 2.48
N GLY A 140 -10.29 6.91 2.00
CA GLY A 140 -11.44 7.15 1.16
C GLY A 140 -11.03 7.46 -0.28
N SER A 141 -11.72 6.88 -1.26
CA SER A 141 -11.72 7.41 -2.62
C SER A 141 -12.67 8.60 -2.64
N VAL A 142 -12.12 9.81 -2.63
CA VAL A 142 -12.90 11.05 -2.40
C VAL A 142 -13.01 11.92 -3.65
N ILE A 143 -14.07 12.73 -3.71
CA ILE A 143 -14.16 13.77 -4.73
C ILE A 143 -13.20 14.89 -4.34
N VAL A 144 -12.29 15.22 -5.25
CA VAL A 144 -11.29 16.28 -5.12
C VAL A 144 -11.51 17.32 -6.19
N CYS A 145 -11.44 18.58 -5.81
CA CYS A 145 -11.63 19.71 -6.72
C CYS A 145 -10.60 20.81 -6.44
N ASN A 146 -9.89 21.27 -7.47
CA ASN A 146 -9.04 22.46 -7.38
C ASN A 146 -9.90 23.70 -7.39
N ALA A 147 -10.13 24.27 -6.21
CA ALA A 147 -11.02 25.42 -6.00
C ALA A 147 -10.53 26.70 -6.70
N ALA A 148 -9.23 26.82 -6.98
CA ALA A 148 -8.68 27.95 -7.70
C ALA A 148 -8.89 27.86 -9.22
N ALA A 149 -9.09 26.64 -9.77
CA ALA A 149 -9.19 26.37 -11.20
C ALA A 149 -10.62 26.03 -11.67
N ALA A 150 -11.46 25.49 -10.78
CA ALA A 150 -12.85 25.12 -11.08
C ALA A 150 -13.80 26.30 -10.86
N GLU A 151 -14.86 26.39 -11.67
CA GLU A 151 -15.94 27.38 -11.48
C GLU A 151 -16.82 27.03 -10.28
N ALA A 152 -17.04 25.72 -10.04
CA ALA A 152 -17.75 25.17 -8.90
C ALA A 152 -17.20 23.79 -8.58
N CYS A 153 -17.14 23.42 -7.28
CA CYS A 153 -16.66 22.15 -6.80
C CYS A 153 -17.83 21.23 -6.43
N PRO A 154 -17.92 20.02 -7.01
CA PRO A 154 -18.91 19.03 -6.63
C PRO A 154 -18.64 18.50 -5.22
N THR A 155 -19.70 18.29 -4.44
CA THR A 155 -19.64 17.80 -3.06
C THR A 155 -20.20 16.40 -2.86
N ASN A 156 -20.76 15.80 -3.93
CA ASN A 156 -21.32 14.45 -3.92
C ASN A 156 -21.29 13.85 -5.34
N ALA A 157 -21.58 12.56 -5.45
CA ALA A 157 -21.57 11.84 -6.71
C ALA A 157 -22.49 12.45 -7.78
N ALA A 158 -23.71 12.85 -7.41
CA ALA A 158 -24.66 13.43 -8.37
C ALA A 158 -24.13 14.74 -8.97
N GLU A 159 -23.53 15.61 -8.16
CA GLU A 159 -22.88 16.84 -8.61
C GLU A 159 -21.64 16.56 -9.47
N PHE A 160 -20.86 15.53 -9.12
CA PHE A 160 -19.70 15.13 -9.94
C PHE A 160 -20.13 14.64 -11.32
N TRP A 161 -21.31 14.04 -11.50
CA TRP A 161 -21.86 13.64 -12.80
C TRP A 161 -22.56 14.81 -13.55
N ASP A 162 -22.93 15.89 -12.86
CA ASP A 162 -23.57 17.06 -13.46
C ASP A 162 -22.53 17.97 -14.14
N VAL A 163 -22.15 17.60 -15.35
CA VAL A 163 -21.13 18.33 -16.11
C VAL A 163 -21.55 19.72 -16.61
N GLU A 164 -22.86 20.01 -16.58
CA GLU A 164 -23.40 21.32 -16.98
C GLU A 164 -23.23 22.35 -15.87
N ASN A 165 -23.56 21.97 -14.64
CA ASN A 165 -23.46 22.87 -13.48
C ASN A 165 -22.08 22.87 -12.81
N PHE A 166 -21.33 21.78 -12.99
CA PHE A 166 -19.94 21.61 -12.51
C PHE A 166 -19.01 21.36 -13.70
N PRO A 167 -18.77 22.37 -14.55
CA PRO A 167 -17.93 22.20 -15.74
C PRO A 167 -16.47 22.02 -15.36
N GLY A 168 -15.73 21.27 -16.19
CA GLY A 168 -14.29 21.08 -16.01
C GLY A 168 -13.83 19.68 -16.38
N ARG A 169 -12.52 19.58 -16.63
CA ARG A 169 -11.86 18.31 -16.94
C ARG A 169 -11.76 17.44 -15.69
N ARG A 170 -12.08 16.15 -15.83
CA ARG A 170 -12.23 15.20 -14.73
C ARG A 170 -11.27 14.03 -14.85
N THR A 171 -11.00 13.39 -13.72
CA THR A 171 -10.25 12.16 -13.62
C THR A 171 -10.93 11.16 -12.67
N MET A 172 -10.70 9.86 -12.91
CA MET A 172 -11.13 8.77 -12.04
C MET A 172 -10.05 7.67 -12.03
N TYR A 173 -10.11 6.75 -11.09
CA TYR A 173 -9.17 5.64 -10.96
C TYR A 173 -9.46 4.55 -12.00
N GLY A 174 -8.48 4.25 -12.87
CA GLY A 174 -8.66 3.29 -13.96
C GLY A 174 -8.77 1.84 -13.49
N ASP A 175 -8.13 1.48 -12.38
CA ASP A 175 -8.17 0.11 -11.85
C ASP A 175 -9.22 -0.06 -10.72
N GLY A 176 -9.87 1.01 -10.29
CA GLY A 176 -10.89 1.01 -9.22
C GLY A 176 -12.28 0.60 -9.71
N TRP A 177 -12.43 -0.61 -10.22
CA TRP A 177 -13.69 -1.07 -10.79
C TRP A 177 -14.86 -1.04 -9.80
N SER A 178 -14.70 -1.54 -8.58
CA SER A 178 -15.75 -1.56 -7.55
C SER A 178 -16.08 -0.16 -7.06
N GLU A 179 -15.10 0.66 -6.77
CA GLU A 179 -15.25 2.05 -6.33
C GLU A 179 -16.01 2.90 -7.36
N ASN A 180 -15.68 2.75 -8.65
CA ASN A 180 -16.34 3.51 -9.71
C ASN A 180 -17.79 3.05 -9.93
N LEU A 181 -18.11 1.75 -9.75
CA LEU A 181 -19.49 1.26 -9.77
C LEU A 181 -20.29 1.81 -8.58
N MET A 182 -19.70 1.88 -7.38
CA MET A 182 -20.33 2.50 -6.21
C MET A 182 -20.68 3.96 -6.48
N TYR A 183 -19.73 4.75 -6.96
CA TYR A 183 -19.94 6.15 -7.31
C TYR A 183 -21.04 6.34 -8.38
N ALA A 184 -21.06 5.46 -9.39
CA ALA A 184 -22.10 5.52 -10.42
C ALA A 184 -23.51 5.28 -9.88
N LEU A 185 -23.67 4.31 -8.96
CA LEU A 185 -24.96 4.04 -8.31
C LEU A 185 -25.40 5.20 -7.42
N LEU A 186 -24.48 5.79 -6.66
CA LEU A 186 -24.75 6.98 -5.85
C LEU A 186 -25.15 8.18 -6.73
N ALA A 187 -24.47 8.38 -7.86
CA ALA A 187 -24.81 9.42 -8.83
C ALA A 187 -26.18 9.20 -9.49
N ASP A 188 -26.62 7.94 -9.59
CA ASP A 188 -27.96 7.58 -10.09
C ASP A 188 -29.03 7.55 -8.99
N GLY A 189 -28.71 8.08 -7.79
CA GLY A 189 -29.63 8.29 -6.70
C GLY A 189 -29.90 7.07 -5.82
N VAL A 190 -29.06 6.03 -5.87
CA VAL A 190 -29.10 4.93 -4.89
C VAL A 190 -28.63 5.47 -3.53
N ALA A 191 -29.39 5.20 -2.47
CA ALA A 191 -28.97 5.57 -1.12
C ALA A 191 -27.72 4.79 -0.70
N LYS A 192 -26.82 5.42 0.05
CA LYS A 192 -25.55 4.79 0.44
C LYS A 192 -25.73 3.48 1.21
N GLU A 193 -26.79 3.36 2.00
CA GLU A 193 -27.14 2.15 2.73
C GLU A 193 -27.68 1.02 1.83
N GLU A 194 -28.03 1.32 0.58
CA GLU A 194 -28.62 0.42 -0.42
C GLU A 194 -27.67 0.15 -1.61
N VAL A 195 -26.43 0.65 -1.57
CA VAL A 195 -25.47 0.50 -2.65
C VAL A 195 -25.11 -0.98 -2.89
N PHE A 196 -24.94 -1.75 -1.81
CA PHE A 196 -24.69 -3.18 -1.92
C PHE A 196 -25.96 -4.02 -1.73
N PRO A 197 -26.10 -5.12 -2.53
CA PRO A 197 -25.19 -5.58 -3.59
C PRO A 197 -25.23 -4.63 -4.80
N LEU A 198 -24.08 -4.40 -5.46
CA LEU A 198 -24.03 -3.47 -6.60
C LEU A 198 -24.89 -3.96 -7.78
N ASP A 199 -25.79 -3.10 -8.25
CA ASP A 199 -26.46 -3.28 -9.55
C ASP A 199 -25.50 -2.93 -10.68
N VAL A 200 -24.76 -3.93 -11.15
CA VAL A 200 -23.67 -3.77 -12.11
C VAL A 200 -24.16 -3.18 -13.44
N ASP A 201 -25.33 -3.61 -13.93
CA ASP A 201 -25.85 -3.12 -15.21
C ASP A 201 -26.25 -1.64 -15.12
N ARG A 202 -26.91 -1.26 -14.05
CA ARG A 202 -27.28 0.12 -13.74
C ARG A 202 -26.03 1.01 -13.57
N ALA A 203 -25.03 0.52 -12.87
CA ALA A 203 -23.78 1.25 -12.67
C ALA A 203 -23.05 1.52 -14.00
N PHE A 204 -22.91 0.53 -14.87
CA PHE A 204 -22.31 0.74 -16.20
C PHE A 204 -23.10 1.69 -17.08
N ALA A 205 -24.44 1.62 -17.05
CA ALA A 205 -25.26 2.59 -17.79
C ALA A 205 -25.02 4.02 -17.32
N LYS A 206 -24.82 4.21 -15.99
CA LYS A 206 -24.49 5.52 -15.43
C LYS A 206 -23.07 5.96 -15.71
N LEU A 207 -22.11 5.02 -15.74
CA LEU A 207 -20.72 5.28 -16.15
C LEU A 207 -20.61 5.71 -17.61
N ASP A 208 -21.47 5.19 -18.51
CA ASP A 208 -21.50 5.62 -19.91
C ASP A 208 -21.81 7.13 -20.06
N GLU A 209 -22.56 7.72 -19.13
CA GLU A 209 -22.85 9.15 -19.13
C GLU A 209 -21.63 10.01 -18.85
N ILE A 210 -20.78 9.59 -17.86
CA ILE A 210 -19.63 10.38 -17.42
C ILE A 210 -18.35 10.08 -18.22
N LYS A 211 -18.22 8.87 -18.80
CA LYS A 211 -17.01 8.43 -19.49
C LYS A 211 -16.47 9.42 -20.53
N PRO A 212 -17.30 10.06 -21.40
CA PRO A 212 -16.83 11.05 -22.36
C PRO A 212 -16.22 12.32 -21.72
N HIS A 213 -16.47 12.53 -20.42
CA HIS A 213 -16.02 13.69 -19.67
C HIS A 213 -14.82 13.38 -18.76
N ILE A 214 -14.38 12.12 -18.70
CA ILE A 214 -13.16 11.72 -17.99
C ILE A 214 -11.98 11.88 -18.93
N ASN A 215 -11.11 12.83 -18.62
CA ASN A 215 -9.94 13.16 -19.44
C ASN A 215 -8.78 12.19 -19.22
N VAL A 216 -8.62 11.74 -17.98
CA VAL A 216 -7.54 10.82 -17.58
C VAL A 216 -8.12 9.76 -16.65
N TRP A 217 -7.85 8.50 -16.95
CA TRP A 217 -8.03 7.37 -16.05
C TRP A 217 -6.66 7.09 -15.43
N TRP A 218 -6.43 7.58 -14.21
CA TRP A 218 -5.14 7.40 -13.55
C TRP A 218 -4.99 5.98 -13.01
N THR A 219 -3.73 5.50 -12.93
CA THR A 219 -3.40 4.12 -12.52
C THR A 219 -2.43 4.07 -11.34
N THR A 220 -1.80 5.18 -10.97
CA THR A 220 -0.93 5.28 -9.79
C THR A 220 -1.25 6.54 -8.99
N GLY A 221 -1.06 6.46 -7.66
CA GLY A 221 -1.28 7.62 -6.79
C GLY A 221 -0.44 8.83 -7.18
N ASP A 222 0.80 8.65 -7.61
CA ASP A 222 1.67 9.74 -8.06
C ASP A 222 1.16 10.37 -9.36
N GLN A 223 0.62 9.56 -10.28
CA GLN A 223 -0.02 10.07 -11.50
C GLN A 223 -1.25 10.92 -11.14
N SER A 224 -2.09 10.47 -10.18
CA SER A 224 -3.26 11.23 -9.77
C SER A 224 -2.91 12.61 -9.25
N GLN A 225 -1.80 12.76 -8.51
CA GLN A 225 -1.32 14.05 -8.06
C GLN A 225 -0.73 14.89 -9.21
N GLN A 226 0.05 14.25 -10.10
CA GLN A 226 0.72 14.96 -11.19
C GLN A 226 -0.26 15.66 -12.12
N ILE A 227 -1.37 15.00 -12.51
CA ILE A 227 -2.37 15.59 -13.41
C ILE A 227 -3.10 16.80 -12.80
N PHE A 228 -3.22 16.88 -11.47
CA PHE A 228 -3.72 18.06 -10.77
C PHE A 228 -2.69 19.19 -10.74
N ARG A 229 -1.40 18.85 -10.46
CA ARG A 229 -0.31 19.85 -10.48
C ARG A 229 -0.12 20.50 -11.85
N ASP A 230 -0.25 19.70 -12.90
CA ASP A 230 -0.11 20.16 -14.28
C ASP A 230 -1.39 20.82 -14.83
N GLU A 231 -2.41 20.95 -14.00
CA GLU A 231 -3.72 21.50 -14.35
C GLU A 231 -4.37 20.78 -15.56
N GLU A 232 -4.03 19.51 -15.77
CA GLU A 232 -4.67 18.69 -16.80
C GLU A 232 -6.13 18.40 -16.45
N VAL A 233 -6.44 18.34 -15.17
CA VAL A 233 -7.80 18.22 -14.62
C VAL A 233 -8.03 19.24 -13.52
N VAL A 234 -9.29 19.54 -13.23
CA VAL A 234 -9.66 20.47 -12.16
C VAL A 234 -10.47 19.78 -11.07
N MET A 235 -10.97 18.58 -11.32
CA MET A 235 -11.67 17.76 -10.35
C MET A 235 -11.49 16.27 -10.65
N GLY A 236 -11.73 15.42 -9.67
CA GLY A 236 -11.57 13.99 -9.85
C GLY A 236 -11.98 13.19 -8.63
N ILE A 237 -11.91 11.88 -8.77
CA ILE A 237 -11.99 10.93 -7.67
C ILE A 237 -10.58 10.38 -7.49
N MET A 238 -10.04 10.51 -6.27
CA MET A 238 -8.70 10.02 -5.91
C MET A 238 -8.64 9.70 -4.41
N TRP A 239 -7.62 8.99 -4.01
CA TRP A 239 -7.41 8.65 -2.60
C TRP A 239 -7.10 9.90 -1.78
N ASP A 240 -7.73 10.02 -0.64
CA ASP A 240 -7.67 11.20 0.25
C ASP A 240 -6.25 11.57 0.70
N GLY A 241 -5.38 10.61 1.02
CA GLY A 241 -3.98 10.88 1.34
C GLY A 241 -3.20 11.47 0.15
N ARG A 242 -3.55 11.12 -1.10
CA ARG A 242 -2.96 11.78 -2.27
C ARG A 242 -3.45 13.21 -2.43
N ALA A 243 -4.71 13.47 -2.08
CA ALA A 243 -5.26 14.83 -2.04
C ALA A 243 -4.64 15.66 -0.91
N HIS A 244 -4.37 15.05 0.25
CA HIS A 244 -3.60 15.65 1.33
C HIS A 244 -2.22 16.12 0.84
N GLY A 245 -1.46 15.23 0.20
CA GLY A 245 -0.16 15.56 -0.38
C GLY A 245 -0.20 16.65 -1.47
N LEU A 246 -1.33 16.86 -2.16
CA LEU A 246 -1.50 18.02 -3.06
C LEU A 246 -1.57 19.34 -2.30
N ARG A 247 -2.29 19.39 -1.16
CA ARG A 247 -2.36 20.58 -0.30
C ARG A 247 -0.98 20.96 0.25
N ASP A 248 -0.21 20.00 0.69
CA ASP A 248 1.16 20.20 1.17
C ASP A 248 2.07 20.80 0.10
N GLN A 249 1.79 20.49 -1.16
CA GLN A 249 2.47 21.04 -2.32
C GLN A 249 1.91 22.39 -2.79
N GLY A 250 0.90 22.94 -2.06
CA GLY A 250 0.32 24.26 -2.32
C GLY A 250 -0.80 24.27 -3.36
N VAL A 251 -1.36 23.13 -3.74
CA VAL A 251 -2.55 23.05 -4.60
C VAL A 251 -3.80 23.24 -3.73
N ASP A 252 -4.63 24.23 -4.04
CA ASP A 252 -5.85 24.52 -3.30
C ASP A 252 -6.97 23.54 -3.67
N VAL A 253 -6.96 22.35 -3.06
CA VAL A 253 -7.98 21.33 -3.28
C VAL A 253 -8.98 21.25 -2.14
N GLN A 254 -10.27 21.14 -2.51
CA GLN A 254 -11.38 20.80 -1.62
C GLN A 254 -11.67 19.30 -1.76
N LEU A 255 -11.96 18.64 -0.63
CA LEU A 255 -12.31 17.23 -0.55
C LEU A 255 -13.76 17.08 -0.12
N SER A 256 -14.46 16.10 -0.70
CA SER A 256 -15.76 15.67 -0.20
C SER A 256 -15.73 14.16 0.07
N PHE A 257 -16.16 13.82 1.28
CA PHE A 257 -16.27 12.43 1.76
C PHE A 257 -17.70 11.88 1.62
N GLU A 258 -18.64 12.66 1.11
CA GLU A 258 -20.04 12.23 0.99
C GLU A 258 -20.20 11.11 -0.03
N GLY A 259 -20.58 9.92 0.48
CA GLY A 259 -20.70 8.70 -0.33
C GLY A 259 -19.35 8.11 -0.78
N SER A 260 -18.21 8.60 -0.27
CA SER A 260 -16.92 8.06 -0.69
C SER A 260 -16.80 6.58 -0.36
N PRO A 261 -16.34 5.73 -1.30
CA PRO A 261 -15.87 4.39 -0.98
C PRO A 261 -14.75 4.45 0.06
N ILE A 262 -14.90 3.67 1.14
CA ILE A 262 -13.89 3.52 2.18
C ILE A 262 -13.28 2.13 2.02
N SER A 263 -11.97 2.10 1.86
CA SER A 263 -11.18 0.89 1.64
C SER A 263 -10.05 0.78 2.67
N ARG A 264 -9.47 -0.42 2.75
CA ARG A 264 -8.31 -0.71 3.61
C ARG A 264 -7.26 -1.45 2.82
N ASP A 265 -6.01 -1.17 3.15
CA ASP A 265 -4.90 -2.05 2.80
C ASP A 265 -4.62 -3.00 3.96
N LEU A 266 -4.09 -4.15 3.62
CA LEU A 266 -3.63 -5.17 4.56
C LEU A 266 -2.14 -5.40 4.37
N LEU A 267 -1.43 -5.60 5.48
CA LEU A 267 -0.12 -6.24 5.44
C LEU A 267 -0.34 -7.75 5.50
N VAL A 268 0.05 -8.44 4.43
CA VAL A 268 -0.11 -9.90 4.28
C VAL A 268 1.22 -10.56 3.98
N VAL A 269 1.36 -11.84 4.34
CA VAL A 269 2.61 -12.60 4.17
C VAL A 269 2.43 -13.65 3.07
N PRO A 270 3.24 -13.63 1.98
CA PRO A 270 3.23 -14.66 0.96
C PRO A 270 3.48 -16.06 1.51
N ALA A 271 2.84 -17.09 0.93
CA ALA A 271 2.95 -18.48 1.38
C ALA A 271 4.40 -18.99 1.42
N ASP A 272 5.21 -18.58 0.45
CA ASP A 272 6.61 -18.97 0.31
C ASP A 272 7.56 -17.80 0.64
N ALA A 273 7.17 -16.89 1.53
CA ALA A 273 8.01 -15.76 1.95
C ALA A 273 9.36 -16.25 2.50
N PRO A 274 10.50 -15.75 2.00
CA PRO A 274 11.81 -16.23 2.43
C PRO A 274 12.14 -15.92 3.90
N ASN A 275 11.59 -14.82 4.45
CA ASN A 275 11.83 -14.39 5.83
C ASN A 275 10.50 -14.25 6.61
N ALA A 276 9.64 -15.27 6.56
CA ALA A 276 8.30 -15.23 7.19
C ALA A 276 8.34 -14.92 8.71
N GLU A 277 9.35 -15.38 9.44
CA GLU A 277 9.51 -15.07 10.88
C GLU A 277 9.71 -13.57 11.09
N ALA A 278 10.59 -12.94 10.31
CA ALA A 278 10.81 -11.49 10.38
C ALA A 278 9.58 -10.70 9.90
N ALA A 279 8.83 -11.23 8.93
CA ALA A 279 7.56 -10.64 8.50
C ALA A 279 6.54 -10.63 9.64
N PHE A 280 6.34 -11.74 10.35
CA PHE A 280 5.46 -11.80 11.50
C PHE A 280 5.93 -10.93 12.68
N GLU A 281 7.25 -10.82 12.89
CA GLU A 281 7.81 -9.89 13.86
C GLU A 281 7.49 -8.43 13.50
N PHE A 282 7.58 -8.07 12.22
CA PHE A 282 7.20 -6.74 11.75
C PHE A 282 5.71 -6.44 11.97
N LEU A 283 4.80 -7.40 11.67
CA LEU A 283 3.36 -7.21 11.93
C LEU A 283 3.08 -6.98 13.41
N ARG A 284 3.72 -7.75 14.31
CA ARG A 284 3.62 -7.56 15.77
C ARG A 284 4.14 -6.19 16.19
N TRP A 285 5.32 -5.82 15.67
CA TRP A 285 5.95 -4.54 15.99
C TRP A 285 5.07 -3.37 15.52
N TYR A 286 4.57 -3.41 14.28
CA TYR A 286 3.64 -2.42 13.75
C TYR A 286 2.40 -2.24 14.64
N ALA A 287 1.78 -3.32 15.06
CA ALA A 287 0.57 -3.29 15.89
C ALA A 287 0.79 -2.66 17.27
N THR A 288 2.02 -2.74 17.81
CA THR A 288 2.34 -2.32 19.19
C THR A 288 3.11 -1.01 19.29
N HIS A 289 3.45 -0.37 18.15
CA HIS A 289 4.22 0.88 18.09
C HIS A 289 3.41 2.02 17.45
N PRO A 290 2.49 2.64 18.21
CA PRO A 290 1.59 3.67 17.67
C PRO A 290 2.30 4.96 17.23
N GLU A 291 3.52 5.22 17.69
CA GLU A 291 4.32 6.39 17.32
C GLU A 291 4.65 6.42 15.82
N GLY A 292 4.89 5.26 15.19
CA GLY A 292 5.03 5.17 13.75
C GLY A 292 3.73 5.52 13.02
N GLY A 293 2.59 5.06 13.57
CA GLY A 293 1.28 5.39 13.05
C GLY A 293 0.98 6.89 13.06
N LYS A 294 1.41 7.60 14.10
CA LYS A 294 1.29 9.06 14.13
C LYS A 294 2.07 9.73 13.00
N VAL A 295 3.34 9.34 12.79
CA VAL A 295 4.17 9.88 11.70
C VAL A 295 3.52 9.61 10.35
N TRP A 296 3.00 8.39 10.15
CA TRP A 296 2.28 8.01 8.94
C TRP A 296 1.05 8.88 8.68
N ILE A 297 0.19 9.06 9.70
CA ILE A 297 -1.01 9.90 9.59
C ILE A 297 -0.64 11.34 9.22
N GLU A 298 0.38 11.91 9.88
CA GLU A 298 0.80 13.29 9.65
C GLU A 298 1.40 13.51 8.25
N GLN A 299 2.04 12.48 7.66
CA GLN A 299 2.66 12.60 6.34
C GLN A 299 1.75 12.24 5.17
N ILE A 300 0.93 11.18 5.34
CA ILE A 300 0.13 10.63 4.24
C ILE A 300 -1.36 10.94 4.38
N GLY A 301 -1.85 11.13 5.61
CA GLY A 301 -3.27 11.37 5.85
C GLY A 301 -4.13 10.13 5.76
N TYR A 302 -3.57 8.93 5.83
CA TYR A 302 -4.33 7.68 5.92
C TYR A 302 -4.47 7.21 7.36
N GLY A 303 -5.59 6.54 7.66
CA GLY A 303 -5.81 5.91 8.95
C GLY A 303 -4.92 4.70 9.16
N VAL A 304 -4.74 4.31 10.41
CA VAL A 304 -3.99 3.11 10.84
C VAL A 304 -4.82 2.28 11.80
N ALA A 305 -4.46 1.00 11.96
CA ALA A 305 -5.18 0.08 12.83
C ALA A 305 -5.08 0.42 14.32
N ASN A 306 -3.90 0.91 14.77
CA ASN A 306 -3.70 1.19 16.20
C ASN A 306 -4.36 2.52 16.61
N PRO A 307 -5.39 2.51 17.49
CA PRO A 307 -6.11 3.73 17.87
C PRO A 307 -5.26 4.73 18.66
N ASP A 308 -4.21 4.29 19.34
CA ASP A 308 -3.34 5.17 20.14
C ASP A 308 -2.49 6.09 19.24
N ALA A 309 -2.31 5.74 17.96
CA ALA A 309 -1.63 6.58 16.97
C ALA A 309 -2.31 7.94 16.76
N TYR A 310 -3.62 8.02 17.00
CA TYR A 310 -4.40 9.25 16.81
C TYR A 310 -4.35 10.21 18.00
N ALA A 311 -3.85 9.77 19.16
CA ALA A 311 -3.96 10.51 20.42
C ALA A 311 -3.32 11.91 20.41
N GLU A 312 -2.29 12.11 19.59
CA GLU A 312 -1.55 13.38 19.49
C GLU A 312 -1.59 13.98 18.07
N VAL A 313 -2.43 13.44 17.18
CA VAL A 313 -2.62 14.00 15.83
C VAL A 313 -3.52 15.21 15.90
N ALA A 314 -3.15 16.27 15.17
CA ALA A 314 -3.94 17.50 15.14
C ALA A 314 -5.34 17.27 14.52
N PRO A 315 -6.42 17.79 15.14
CA PRO A 315 -7.79 17.53 14.66
C PRO A 315 -8.04 17.94 13.21
N GLU A 316 -7.34 18.95 12.71
CA GLU A 316 -7.41 19.40 11.32
C GLU A 316 -6.90 18.33 10.34
N ILE A 317 -5.93 17.49 10.73
CA ILE A 317 -5.46 16.38 9.90
C ILE A 317 -6.52 15.28 9.86
N THR A 318 -7.02 14.87 11.01
CA THR A 318 -8.03 13.80 11.09
C THR A 318 -9.37 14.17 10.42
N ALA A 319 -9.70 15.45 10.32
CA ALA A 319 -10.88 15.93 9.61
C ALA A 319 -10.83 15.66 8.10
N ASP A 320 -9.62 15.57 7.53
CA ASP A 320 -9.37 15.33 6.09
C ASP A 320 -9.02 13.89 5.77
N MET A 321 -9.22 12.95 6.70
CA MET A 321 -8.91 11.53 6.52
C MET A 321 -10.17 10.70 6.31
N GLY A 322 -10.22 9.92 5.24
CA GLY A 322 -11.31 8.96 4.98
C GLY A 322 -11.45 7.91 6.08
N GLY A 323 -10.34 7.48 6.65
CA GLY A 323 -10.29 6.55 7.78
C GLY A 323 -10.68 7.14 9.13
N SER A 324 -11.02 8.44 9.23
CA SER A 324 -11.52 9.02 10.48
C SER A 324 -12.97 8.57 10.75
N PRO A 325 -13.38 8.39 12.02
CA PRO A 325 -14.75 7.96 12.35
C PRO A 325 -15.84 8.87 11.76
N GLU A 326 -15.59 10.18 11.70
CA GLU A 326 -16.53 11.14 11.12
C GLU A 326 -16.71 10.93 9.62
N ASN A 327 -15.64 10.76 8.86
CA ASN A 327 -15.69 10.62 7.42
C ASN A 327 -16.10 9.20 6.99
N MET A 328 -15.71 8.18 7.75
CA MET A 328 -16.24 6.81 7.57
C MET A 328 -17.78 6.79 7.67
N ALA A 329 -18.37 7.57 8.57
CA ALA A 329 -19.83 7.68 8.69
C ALA A 329 -20.51 8.35 7.47
N LYS A 330 -19.78 9.19 6.72
CA LYS A 330 -20.25 9.82 5.47
C LYS A 330 -20.10 8.89 4.26
N GLY A 331 -19.12 8.03 4.29
CA GLY A 331 -18.74 7.11 3.21
C GLY A 331 -19.58 5.83 3.13
N VAL A 332 -19.18 4.97 2.22
CA VAL A 332 -19.69 3.62 2.04
C VAL A 332 -18.52 2.65 2.20
N ILE A 333 -18.60 1.77 3.19
CA ILE A 333 -17.56 0.74 3.38
C ILE A 333 -17.69 -0.27 2.24
N SER A 334 -16.58 -0.56 1.56
CA SER A 334 -16.51 -1.54 0.49
C SER A 334 -16.90 -2.93 1.00
N ASP A 335 -17.78 -3.62 0.28
CA ASP A 335 -18.15 -5.01 0.58
C ASP A 335 -17.18 -5.95 -0.17
N VAL A 336 -16.13 -6.35 0.55
CA VAL A 336 -15.05 -7.18 0.03
C VAL A 336 -15.54 -8.58 -0.38
N GLU A 337 -16.54 -9.13 0.33
CA GLU A 337 -17.11 -10.43 -0.01
C GLU A 337 -17.92 -10.35 -1.31
N TRP A 338 -18.72 -9.29 -1.47
CA TRP A 338 -19.39 -9.03 -2.75
C TRP A 338 -18.38 -8.88 -3.90
N ALA A 339 -17.30 -8.11 -3.67
CA ALA A 339 -16.25 -7.92 -4.66
C ALA A 339 -15.59 -9.25 -5.04
N ARG A 340 -15.28 -10.10 -4.05
CA ARG A 340 -14.73 -11.44 -4.23
C ARG A 340 -15.63 -12.32 -5.10
N GLU A 341 -16.93 -12.40 -4.77
CA GLU A 341 -17.89 -13.24 -5.49
C GLU A 341 -18.12 -12.80 -6.94
N ASN A 342 -17.96 -11.50 -7.22
CA ASN A 342 -18.30 -10.91 -8.50
C ASN A 342 -17.08 -10.55 -9.38
N ARG A 343 -15.86 -10.59 -8.83
CA ARG A 343 -14.61 -10.19 -9.51
C ARG A 343 -14.42 -10.86 -10.87
N GLU A 344 -14.61 -12.19 -10.94
CA GLU A 344 -14.39 -12.95 -12.16
C GLU A 344 -15.31 -12.52 -13.32
N THR A 345 -16.48 -11.97 -13.02
CA THR A 345 -17.46 -11.54 -14.01
C THR A 345 -17.38 -10.04 -14.30
N VAL A 346 -17.13 -9.24 -13.30
CA VAL A 346 -17.20 -7.77 -13.40
C VAL A 346 -15.87 -7.18 -13.87
N LEU A 347 -14.73 -7.66 -13.39
CA LEU A 347 -13.44 -7.11 -13.77
C LEU A 347 -13.11 -7.23 -15.27
N PRO A 348 -13.38 -8.36 -15.96
CA PRO A 348 -13.23 -8.42 -17.41
C PRO A 348 -14.14 -7.44 -18.15
N ARG A 349 -15.39 -7.29 -17.69
CA ARG A 349 -16.34 -6.31 -18.25
C ARG A 349 -15.86 -4.88 -18.06
N TRP A 350 -15.33 -4.55 -16.90
CA TRP A 350 -14.71 -3.25 -16.61
C TRP A 350 -13.54 -2.96 -17.56
N THR A 351 -12.65 -3.92 -17.71
CA THR A 351 -11.46 -3.79 -18.58
C THR A 351 -11.88 -3.56 -20.05
N GLU A 352 -12.86 -4.31 -20.55
CA GLU A 352 -13.39 -4.12 -21.90
C GLU A 352 -14.08 -2.77 -22.06
N TRP A 353 -14.91 -2.40 -21.07
CA TRP A 353 -15.60 -1.11 -21.06
C TRP A 353 -14.61 0.06 -21.04
N LEU A 354 -13.57 0.01 -20.20
CA LEU A 354 -12.56 1.06 -20.12
C LEU A 354 -11.80 1.23 -21.44
N ALA A 355 -11.51 0.13 -22.14
CA ALA A 355 -10.80 0.12 -23.41
C ALA A 355 -11.67 0.54 -24.63
N SER A 356 -13.01 0.54 -24.51
CA SER A 356 -13.94 0.93 -25.57
C SER A 356 -14.07 2.45 -25.68
#